data_d3e64ec90beda122db1e12f9e701ae32
#
_entry.id   d3e64ec90beda122db1e12f9e701ae32
#
_cell.length_a   1.000
_cell.length_b   1.000
_cell.length_c   1.000
_cell.angle_alpha   90.00
_cell.angle_beta   90.00
_cell.angle_gamma   90.00
#
_symmetry.space_group_name_H-M   'P 1'
#
loop_
_entity.id
_entity.type
_entity.pdbx_description
1 polymer ?
#
loop_
_entity_poly.entity_id
_entity_poly.type
_entity_poly.pdbx_seq_one_letter_code
_entity_poly.pdbx_strand_id
1 'polypeptide(L)'
;MSKHSALNTFGRSGNPAFTKNFSGSYDIPANERMTLDGAVNKTGILLSLCFGGAFVGWNIPSLMAPAAIIGFILALVTIFRSPSKAGSTAPLYSFSQGIFLGGVTMIFEASYPGIAIQAIGLTFGILASLLFCYKSGIIKPTENFRLMVFSGTVGIGMVYLVSILMNIFGGTGISLIHSNGLFGIGFSLFVVAMASLNLVLDFDFIEDGAEKGMPKYMEWYGAFALMVTLIWLYME
;
A
#
# COMPACT_ATOMS: atom_id res chain seq x y z
N MET A 1 4.90 -29.68 -3.67
CA MET A 1 5.37 -28.62 -2.74
C MET A 1 4.39 -28.52 -1.59
N SER A 2 4.85 -28.66 -0.35
CA SER A 2 3.99 -28.53 0.84
C SER A 2 3.62 -27.04 0.99
N LYS A 3 2.35 -26.72 0.98
CA LYS A 3 1.89 -25.35 1.28
C LYS A 3 2.08 -25.09 2.77
N HIS A 4 2.76 -24.00 3.13
CA HIS A 4 2.85 -23.60 4.53
C HIS A 4 1.46 -23.27 5.08
N SER A 5 1.09 -23.89 6.20
CA SER A 5 -0.23 -23.67 6.83
C SER A 5 -0.47 -22.21 7.23
N ALA A 6 0.59 -21.46 7.55
CA ALA A 6 0.52 -20.03 7.83
C ALA A 6 -0.07 -19.20 6.68
N LEU A 7 0.22 -19.55 5.42
CA LEU A 7 -0.35 -18.84 4.26
C LEU A 7 -1.86 -19.03 4.12
N ASN A 8 -2.40 -20.13 4.65
CA ASN A 8 -3.84 -20.36 4.69
C ASN A 8 -4.54 -19.52 5.76
N THR A 9 -3.83 -19.21 6.86
CA THR A 9 -4.36 -18.45 8.00
C THR A 9 -4.20 -16.95 7.83
N PHE A 10 -3.02 -16.50 7.35
CA PHE A 10 -2.66 -15.09 7.30
C PHE A 10 -2.73 -14.45 5.90
N GLY A 11 -3.06 -15.23 4.87
CA GLY A 11 -3.10 -14.75 3.49
C GLY A 11 -1.73 -14.78 2.80
N ARG A 12 -1.65 -14.21 1.59
CA ARG A 12 -0.48 -14.31 0.71
C ARG A 12 0.33 -13.02 0.60
N SER A 13 -0.10 -11.95 1.23
CA SER A 13 0.55 -10.65 1.20
C SER A 13 0.61 -10.03 2.59
N GLY A 14 1.65 -9.25 2.88
CA GLY A 14 1.73 -8.40 4.07
C GLY A 14 0.80 -7.19 4.01
N ASN A 15 0.20 -6.92 2.86
CA ASN A 15 -0.80 -5.87 2.70
C ASN A 15 -2.13 -6.30 3.35
N PRO A 16 -2.66 -5.54 4.34
CA PRO A 16 -3.89 -5.89 5.04
C PRO A 16 -5.10 -6.03 4.12
N ALA A 17 -5.09 -5.42 2.93
CA ALA A 17 -6.15 -5.59 1.93
C ALA A 17 -6.24 -7.04 1.41
N PHE A 18 -5.17 -7.82 1.45
CA PHE A 18 -5.11 -9.19 0.91
C PHE A 18 -5.16 -10.29 1.96
N THR A 19 -5.57 -10.00 3.18
CA THR A 19 -5.69 -11.00 4.25
C THR A 19 -6.83 -12.01 4.02
N LYS A 20 -7.77 -11.72 3.11
CA LYS A 20 -8.84 -12.64 2.76
C LYS A 20 -8.34 -13.70 1.77
N ASN A 21 -8.57 -14.99 2.10
CA ASN A 21 -8.27 -16.09 1.20
C ASN A 21 -9.25 -16.11 0.02
N PHE A 22 -8.78 -15.72 -1.16
CA PHE A 22 -9.50 -15.85 -2.43
C PHE A 22 -9.02 -17.14 -3.13
N SER A 23 -9.34 -18.30 -2.54
CA SER A 23 -9.02 -19.61 -3.12
C SER A 23 -10.24 -20.19 -3.83
N GLY A 24 -10.15 -20.35 -5.13
CA GLY A 24 -11.17 -21.00 -5.95
C GLY A 24 -11.04 -20.61 -7.42
N SER A 25 -11.51 -21.48 -8.31
CA SER A 25 -11.81 -21.11 -9.71
C SER A 25 -13.21 -20.52 -9.74
N TYR A 26 -13.37 -19.36 -10.35
CA TYR A 26 -14.67 -18.68 -10.45
C TYR A 26 -15.31 -19.02 -11.79
N ASP A 27 -16.48 -19.65 -11.76
CA ASP A 27 -17.29 -19.88 -12.96
C ASP A 27 -18.15 -18.64 -13.26
N ILE A 28 -17.48 -17.62 -13.83
CA ILE A 28 -18.06 -16.32 -14.13
C ILE A 28 -17.92 -16.07 -15.64
N PRO A 29 -18.90 -15.44 -16.31
CA PRO A 29 -18.81 -15.04 -17.71
C PRO A 29 -17.53 -14.18 -17.95
N ALA A 30 -16.90 -14.38 -19.12
CA ALA A 30 -15.61 -13.75 -19.44
C ALA A 30 -15.62 -12.21 -19.35
N ASN A 31 -16.76 -11.58 -19.65
CA ASN A 31 -16.96 -10.14 -19.55
C ASN A 31 -17.06 -9.59 -18.11
N GLU A 32 -17.28 -10.47 -17.14
CA GLU A 32 -17.37 -10.13 -15.72
C GLU A 32 -16.14 -10.53 -14.91
N ARG A 33 -15.11 -11.05 -15.58
CA ARG A 33 -13.82 -11.43 -14.96
C ARG A 33 -12.89 -10.24 -14.83
N MET A 34 -12.08 -10.29 -13.79
CA MET A 34 -10.95 -9.38 -13.58
C MET A 34 -9.92 -9.52 -14.70
N THR A 35 -9.36 -8.40 -15.14
CA THR A 35 -8.29 -8.33 -16.13
C THR A 35 -7.12 -7.52 -15.57
N LEU A 36 -5.90 -7.79 -16.06
CA LEU A 36 -4.72 -6.99 -15.72
C LEU A 36 -4.89 -5.54 -16.17
N ASP A 37 -5.34 -5.33 -17.41
CA ASP A 37 -5.58 -3.98 -17.94
C ASP A 37 -6.64 -3.23 -17.14
N GLY A 38 -7.68 -3.93 -16.67
CA GLY A 38 -8.70 -3.38 -15.79
C GLY A 38 -8.10 -2.90 -14.47
N ALA A 39 -7.25 -3.71 -13.83
CA ALA A 39 -6.58 -3.34 -12.59
C ALA A 39 -5.61 -2.16 -12.78
N VAL A 40 -4.83 -2.15 -13.87
CA VAL A 40 -3.93 -1.04 -14.23
C VAL A 40 -4.74 0.26 -14.43
N ASN A 41 -5.84 0.21 -15.18
CA ASN A 41 -6.70 1.38 -15.39
C ASN A 41 -7.29 1.90 -14.07
N LYS A 42 -7.76 1.03 -13.17
CA LYS A 42 -8.26 1.44 -11.84
C LYS A 42 -7.17 2.06 -10.99
N THR A 43 -5.95 1.49 -11.01
CA THR A 43 -4.79 2.08 -10.34
C THR A 43 -4.47 3.47 -10.88
N GLY A 44 -4.49 3.66 -12.20
CA GLY A 44 -4.32 4.97 -12.82
C GLY A 44 -5.37 5.99 -12.38
N ILE A 45 -6.64 5.58 -12.28
CA ILE A 45 -7.72 6.44 -11.76
C ILE A 45 -7.46 6.82 -10.30
N LEU A 46 -7.10 5.84 -9.44
CA LEU A 46 -6.82 6.09 -8.03
C LEU A 46 -5.61 7.01 -7.84
N LEU A 47 -4.54 6.81 -8.61
CA LEU A 47 -3.37 7.69 -8.62
C LEU A 47 -3.75 9.12 -9.03
N SER A 48 -4.54 9.28 -10.09
CA SER A 48 -5.00 10.61 -10.55
C SER A 48 -5.82 11.32 -9.47
N LEU A 49 -6.69 10.60 -8.76
CA LEU A 49 -7.45 11.13 -7.64
C LEU A 49 -6.55 11.49 -6.45
N CYS A 50 -5.54 10.68 -6.17
CA CYS A 50 -4.54 10.95 -5.14
C CYS A 50 -3.76 12.24 -5.47
N PHE A 51 -3.29 12.41 -6.70
CA PHE A 51 -2.63 13.64 -7.14
C PHE A 51 -3.55 14.87 -7.08
N GLY A 52 -4.82 14.72 -7.49
CA GLY A 52 -5.83 15.79 -7.33
C GLY A 52 -6.04 16.16 -5.86
N GLY A 53 -6.15 15.18 -4.97
CA GLY A 53 -6.19 15.39 -3.54
C GLY A 53 -4.92 16.05 -3.01
N ALA A 54 -3.73 15.62 -3.47
CA ALA A 54 -2.45 16.20 -3.05
C ALA A 54 -2.34 17.69 -3.45
N PHE A 55 -2.83 18.07 -4.61
CA PHE A 55 -2.92 19.47 -5.01
C PHE A 55 -3.80 20.29 -4.05
N VAL A 56 -4.95 19.74 -3.61
CA VAL A 56 -5.82 20.38 -2.63
C VAL A 56 -5.11 20.50 -1.28
N GLY A 57 -4.50 19.42 -0.77
CA GLY A 57 -3.79 19.38 0.50
C GLY A 57 -2.58 20.32 0.55
N TRP A 58 -1.87 20.45 -0.55
CA TRP A 58 -0.75 21.40 -0.70
C TRP A 58 -1.20 22.84 -0.53
N ASN A 59 -2.34 23.22 -1.11
CA ASN A 59 -2.87 24.58 -1.05
C ASN A 59 -3.65 24.86 0.25
N ILE A 60 -4.21 23.84 0.91
CA ILE A 60 -5.01 23.95 2.12
C ILE A 60 -4.53 22.92 3.17
N PRO A 61 -3.36 23.16 3.80
CA PRO A 61 -2.75 22.20 4.75
C PRO A 61 -3.61 21.89 5.97
N SER A 62 -4.53 22.78 6.33
CA SER A 62 -5.47 22.56 7.45
C SER A 62 -6.38 21.34 7.26
N LEU A 63 -6.56 20.89 6.02
CA LEU A 63 -7.33 19.69 5.70
C LEU A 63 -6.54 18.38 5.93
N MET A 64 -5.23 18.44 6.18
CA MET A 64 -4.36 17.27 6.35
C MET A 64 -4.86 16.33 7.46
N ALA A 65 -5.10 16.85 8.66
CA ALA A 65 -5.51 16.03 9.80
C ALA A 65 -6.90 15.38 9.62
N PRO A 66 -7.97 16.12 9.24
CA PRO A 66 -9.25 15.48 8.95
C PRO A 66 -9.17 14.49 7.77
N ALA A 67 -8.39 14.78 6.73
CA ALA A 67 -8.22 13.88 5.60
C ALA A 67 -7.50 12.57 5.99
N ALA A 68 -6.50 12.64 6.88
CA ALA A 68 -5.84 11.46 7.43
C ALA A 68 -6.83 10.54 8.15
N ILE A 69 -7.68 11.10 9.01
CA ILE A 69 -8.71 10.36 9.77
C ILE A 69 -9.73 9.74 8.82
N ILE A 70 -10.25 10.51 7.88
CA ILE A 70 -11.23 10.03 6.89
C ILE A 70 -10.60 8.93 6.03
N GLY A 71 -9.39 9.14 5.53
CA GLY A 71 -8.65 8.14 4.75
C GLY A 71 -8.41 6.86 5.53
N PHE A 72 -8.02 6.96 6.80
CA PHE A 72 -7.85 5.78 7.66
C PHE A 72 -9.16 5.00 7.85
N ILE A 73 -10.27 5.69 8.14
CA ILE A 73 -11.60 5.06 8.26
C ILE A 73 -11.99 4.39 6.94
N LEU A 74 -11.80 5.06 5.79
CA LEU A 74 -12.10 4.50 4.48
C LEU A 74 -11.24 3.28 4.16
N ALA A 75 -9.97 3.26 4.57
CA ALA A 75 -9.11 2.08 4.45
C ALA A 75 -9.68 0.91 5.25
N LEU A 76 -10.03 1.11 6.52
CA LEU A 76 -10.63 0.08 7.37
C LEU A 76 -11.95 -0.42 6.78
N VAL A 77 -12.82 0.50 6.34
CA VAL A 77 -14.10 0.14 5.68
C VAL A 77 -13.85 -0.70 4.44
N THR A 78 -12.86 -0.35 3.61
CA THR A 78 -12.55 -1.11 2.38
C THR A 78 -11.99 -2.50 2.69
N ILE A 79 -11.12 -2.61 3.71
CA ILE A 79 -10.50 -3.87 4.13
C ILE A 79 -11.52 -4.82 4.76
N PHE A 80 -12.35 -4.31 5.69
CA PHE A 80 -13.26 -5.17 6.46
C PHE A 80 -14.61 -5.43 5.79
N ARG A 81 -15.00 -4.58 4.86
CA ARG A 81 -16.25 -4.74 4.09
C ARG A 81 -16.07 -5.74 2.94
N SER A 82 -17.18 -6.06 2.25
CA SER A 82 -17.12 -6.89 1.04
C SER A 82 -16.30 -6.22 -0.05
N PRO A 83 -15.35 -6.93 -0.70
CA PRO A 83 -14.53 -6.39 -1.80
C PRO A 83 -15.34 -5.82 -2.97
N SER A 84 -16.58 -6.29 -3.17
CA SER A 84 -17.49 -5.79 -4.20
C SER A 84 -17.81 -4.29 -4.08
N LYS A 85 -17.61 -3.71 -2.89
CA LYS A 85 -17.84 -2.29 -2.61
C LYS A 85 -16.59 -1.42 -2.73
N ALA A 86 -15.43 -2.02 -3.05
CA ALA A 86 -14.17 -1.30 -3.22
C ALA A 86 -14.26 -0.20 -4.28
N GLY A 87 -15.05 -0.41 -5.35
CA GLY A 87 -15.27 0.61 -6.38
C GLY A 87 -15.83 1.94 -5.88
N SER A 88 -16.52 1.94 -4.73
CA SER A 88 -17.04 3.17 -4.12
C SER A 88 -16.09 3.76 -3.07
N THR A 89 -15.41 2.91 -2.30
CA THR A 89 -14.58 3.37 -1.18
C THR A 89 -13.14 3.68 -1.58
N ALA A 90 -12.56 2.96 -2.55
CA ALA A 90 -11.19 3.17 -2.98
C ALA A 90 -10.94 4.56 -3.61
N PRO A 91 -11.82 5.10 -4.48
CA PRO A 91 -11.66 6.45 -4.99
C PRO A 91 -11.67 7.53 -3.89
N LEU A 92 -12.59 7.40 -2.92
CA LEU A 92 -12.69 8.32 -1.79
C LEU A 92 -11.44 8.21 -0.88
N TYR A 93 -10.97 6.99 -0.65
CA TYR A 93 -9.73 6.73 0.07
C TYR A 93 -8.54 7.42 -0.61
N SER A 94 -8.36 7.20 -1.92
CA SER A 94 -7.23 7.76 -2.66
C SER A 94 -7.24 9.28 -2.67
N PHE A 95 -8.41 9.91 -2.83
CA PHE A 95 -8.53 11.36 -2.78
C PHE A 95 -8.24 11.91 -1.37
N SER A 96 -8.78 11.29 -0.32
CA SER A 96 -8.52 11.71 1.07
C SER A 96 -7.04 11.53 1.44
N GLN A 97 -6.43 10.40 1.07
CA GLN A 97 -5.00 10.20 1.30
C GLN A 97 -4.14 11.16 0.48
N GLY A 98 -4.59 11.52 -0.72
CA GLY A 98 -3.95 12.58 -1.51
C GLY A 98 -3.90 13.90 -0.75
N ILE A 99 -5.03 14.36 -0.18
CA ILE A 99 -5.08 15.59 0.64
C ILE A 99 -4.10 15.49 1.81
N PHE A 100 -4.08 14.38 2.51
CA PHE A 100 -3.13 14.14 3.59
C PHE A 100 -1.67 14.24 3.11
N LEU A 101 -1.32 13.51 2.06
CA LEU A 101 0.04 13.51 1.50
C LEU A 101 0.46 14.89 1.00
N GLY A 102 -0.43 15.63 0.34
CA GLY A 102 -0.14 16.98 -0.14
C GLY A 102 0.18 17.95 1.00
N GLY A 103 -0.58 17.88 2.10
CA GLY A 103 -0.32 18.69 3.29
C GLY A 103 1.00 18.33 3.98
N VAL A 104 1.28 17.02 4.14
CA VAL A 104 2.57 16.54 4.69
C VAL A 104 3.72 17.00 3.81
N THR A 105 3.62 16.77 2.50
CA THR A 105 4.67 17.10 1.53
C THR A 105 4.97 18.60 1.54
N MET A 106 3.95 19.47 1.62
CA MET A 106 4.14 20.91 1.69
C MET A 106 4.95 21.33 2.95
N ILE A 107 4.66 20.72 4.10
CA ILE A 107 5.40 20.99 5.34
C ILE A 107 6.86 20.58 5.22
N PHE A 108 7.11 19.39 4.66
CA PHE A 108 8.49 18.90 4.45
C PHE A 108 9.24 19.69 3.39
N GLU A 109 8.59 20.07 2.28
CA GLU A 109 9.17 20.88 1.22
C GLU A 109 9.59 22.27 1.73
N ALA A 110 8.82 22.87 2.64
CA ALA A 110 9.17 24.14 3.27
C ALA A 110 10.43 24.02 4.14
N SER A 111 10.67 22.86 4.75
CA SER A 111 11.85 22.60 5.60
C SER A 111 13.05 22.07 4.82
N TYR A 112 12.79 21.30 3.77
CA TYR A 112 13.79 20.60 2.93
C TYR A 112 13.43 20.78 1.45
N PRO A 113 13.79 21.92 0.83
CA PRO A 113 13.44 22.20 -0.57
C PRO A 113 13.91 21.11 -1.53
N GLY A 114 13.01 20.63 -2.38
CA GLY A 114 13.26 19.57 -3.36
C GLY A 114 12.93 18.15 -2.86
N ILE A 115 12.52 17.96 -1.61
CA ILE A 115 12.20 16.64 -1.06
C ILE A 115 10.97 16.02 -1.76
N ALA A 116 9.99 16.85 -2.13
CA ALA A 116 8.77 16.38 -2.80
C ALA A 116 9.09 15.66 -4.12
N ILE A 117 9.91 16.27 -4.97
CA ILE A 117 10.26 15.70 -6.27
C ILE A 117 11.14 14.46 -6.12
N GLN A 118 11.99 14.41 -5.08
CA GLN A 118 12.82 13.25 -4.77
C GLN A 118 11.95 12.07 -4.30
N ALA A 119 11.02 12.31 -3.37
CA ALA A 119 10.11 11.28 -2.87
C ALA A 119 9.22 10.71 -3.99
N ILE A 120 8.64 11.57 -4.83
CA ILE A 120 7.84 11.16 -6.01
C ILE A 120 8.72 10.34 -6.96
N GLY A 121 9.89 10.85 -7.32
CA GLY A 121 10.81 10.20 -8.26
C GLY A 121 11.27 8.84 -7.78
N LEU A 122 11.63 8.72 -6.49
CA LEU A 122 12.03 7.44 -5.88
C LEU A 122 10.86 6.45 -5.82
N THR A 123 9.68 6.88 -5.39
CA THR A 123 8.50 6.00 -5.30
C THR A 123 8.13 5.43 -6.67
N PHE A 124 8.02 6.27 -7.70
CA PHE A 124 7.71 5.80 -9.05
C PHE A 124 8.88 5.07 -9.71
N GLY A 125 10.12 5.44 -9.41
CA GLY A 125 11.32 4.73 -9.85
C GLY A 125 11.36 3.30 -9.31
N ILE A 126 11.09 3.12 -8.01
CA ILE A 126 10.99 1.80 -7.37
C ILE A 126 9.83 1.01 -8.00
N LEU A 127 8.64 1.60 -8.12
CA LEU A 127 7.48 0.96 -8.74
C LEU A 127 7.80 0.45 -10.15
N ALA A 128 8.36 1.31 -11.01
CA ALA A 128 8.70 0.95 -12.38
C ALA A 128 9.78 -0.16 -12.45
N SER A 129 10.82 -0.05 -11.62
CA SER A 129 11.91 -1.03 -11.55
C SER A 129 11.41 -2.40 -11.09
N LEU A 130 10.57 -2.43 -10.04
CA LEU A 130 10.00 -3.68 -9.53
C LEU A 130 9.02 -4.30 -10.50
N LEU A 131 8.19 -3.50 -11.18
CA LEU A 131 7.28 -3.99 -12.21
C LEU A 131 8.06 -4.59 -13.38
N PHE A 132 9.18 -3.96 -13.78
CA PHE A 132 10.06 -4.51 -14.81
C PHE A 132 10.70 -5.83 -14.37
N CYS A 133 11.27 -5.89 -13.15
CA CYS A 133 11.87 -7.10 -12.61
C CYS A 133 10.85 -8.24 -12.44
N TYR A 134 9.61 -7.91 -12.06
CA TYR A 134 8.52 -8.87 -11.94
C TYR A 134 8.13 -9.41 -13.32
N LYS A 135 7.86 -8.54 -14.30
CA LYS A 135 7.49 -8.94 -15.68
C LYS A 135 8.58 -9.73 -16.38
N SER A 136 9.85 -9.42 -16.13
CA SER A 136 11.00 -10.16 -16.71
C SER A 136 11.26 -11.51 -16.01
N GLY A 137 10.52 -11.82 -14.94
CA GLY A 137 10.68 -13.06 -14.17
C GLY A 137 11.96 -13.13 -13.34
N ILE A 138 12.66 -11.99 -13.15
CA ILE A 138 13.83 -11.89 -12.26
C ILE A 138 13.41 -12.11 -10.82
N ILE A 139 12.25 -11.53 -10.42
CA ILE A 139 11.67 -11.71 -9.10
C ILE A 139 10.44 -12.60 -9.23
N LYS A 140 10.46 -13.74 -8.53
CA LYS A 140 9.33 -14.67 -8.45
C LYS A 140 8.89 -14.81 -7.00
N PRO A 141 7.64 -14.47 -6.63
CA PRO A 141 7.15 -14.58 -5.27
C PRO A 141 6.92 -16.06 -4.91
N THR A 142 7.92 -16.66 -4.26
CA THR A 142 7.80 -18.01 -3.69
C THR A 142 7.01 -17.98 -2.38
N GLU A 143 6.55 -19.15 -1.89
CA GLU A 143 5.87 -19.22 -0.58
C GLU A 143 6.74 -18.69 0.57
N ASN A 144 8.04 -19.02 0.56
CA ASN A 144 8.97 -18.50 1.57
C ASN A 144 9.16 -16.99 1.47
N PHE A 145 9.24 -16.44 0.25
CA PHE A 145 9.30 -15.01 0.00
C PHE A 145 8.06 -14.29 0.58
N ARG A 146 6.86 -14.81 0.31
CA ARG A 146 5.59 -14.25 0.82
C ARG A 146 5.56 -14.26 2.35
N LEU A 147 5.98 -15.37 3.00
CA LEU A 147 6.04 -15.47 4.47
C LEU A 147 7.05 -14.48 5.07
N MET A 148 8.22 -14.33 4.44
CA MET A 148 9.25 -13.39 4.88
C MET A 148 8.75 -11.94 4.83
N VAL A 149 8.16 -11.53 3.70
CA VAL A 149 7.62 -10.18 3.53
C VAL A 149 6.46 -9.92 4.49
N PHE A 150 5.55 -10.88 4.63
CA PHE A 150 4.44 -10.78 5.59
C PHE A 150 4.95 -10.61 7.03
N SER A 151 5.87 -11.46 7.47
CA SER A 151 6.41 -11.42 8.83
C SER A 151 7.16 -10.11 9.10
N GLY A 152 7.95 -9.62 8.13
CA GLY A 152 8.65 -8.34 8.25
C GLY A 152 7.68 -7.16 8.32
N THR A 153 6.63 -7.16 7.50
CA THR A 153 5.59 -6.12 7.51
C THR A 153 4.84 -6.08 8.84
N VAL A 154 4.45 -7.25 9.37
CA VAL A 154 3.81 -7.34 10.70
C VAL A 154 4.75 -6.85 11.79
N GLY A 155 6.04 -7.22 11.72
CA GLY A 155 7.07 -6.75 12.67
C GLY A 155 7.19 -5.22 12.69
N ILE A 156 7.27 -4.59 11.51
CA ILE A 156 7.28 -3.12 11.36
C ILE A 156 6.00 -2.51 11.94
N GLY A 157 4.83 -3.06 11.59
CA GLY A 157 3.54 -2.59 12.09
C GLY A 157 3.46 -2.66 13.64
N MET A 158 3.99 -3.72 14.26
CA MET A 158 4.06 -3.85 15.72
C MET A 158 4.97 -2.79 16.34
N VAL A 159 6.14 -2.52 15.75
CA VAL A 159 7.05 -1.47 16.22
C VAL A 159 6.39 -0.10 16.19
N TYR A 160 5.71 0.26 15.08
CA TYR A 160 4.97 1.51 14.98
C TYR A 160 3.79 1.57 15.96
N LEU A 161 3.03 0.48 16.11
CA LEU A 161 1.93 0.41 17.05
C LEU A 161 2.41 0.65 18.50
N VAL A 162 3.48 -0.02 18.92
CA VAL A 162 4.08 0.16 20.24
C VAL A 162 4.55 1.61 20.41
N SER A 163 5.21 2.20 19.40
CA SER A 163 5.65 3.60 19.45
C SER A 163 4.49 4.58 19.62
N ILE A 164 3.39 4.37 18.90
CA ILE A 164 2.16 5.18 19.01
C ILE A 164 1.53 5.03 20.40
N LEU A 165 1.39 3.81 20.89
CA LEU A 165 0.84 3.56 22.23
C LEU A 165 1.69 4.23 23.31
N MET A 166 3.02 4.12 23.24
CA MET A 166 3.92 4.82 24.16
C MET A 166 3.72 6.33 24.13
N ASN A 167 3.54 6.94 22.96
CA ASN A 167 3.25 8.36 22.85
C ASN A 167 1.91 8.75 23.50
N ILE A 168 0.86 7.93 23.29
CA ILE A 168 -0.48 8.19 23.86
C ILE A 168 -0.47 8.10 25.40
N PHE A 169 0.25 7.13 25.96
CA PHE A 169 0.33 6.89 27.41
C PHE A 169 1.41 7.73 28.12
N GLY A 170 1.91 8.81 27.49
CA GLY A 170 2.79 9.80 28.13
C GLY A 170 4.28 9.49 28.04
N GLY A 171 4.68 8.53 27.21
CA GLY A 171 6.07 8.28 26.85
C GLY A 171 6.53 9.12 25.65
N THR A 172 7.83 9.05 25.34
CA THR A 172 8.42 9.72 24.15
C THR A 172 8.39 8.86 22.90
N GLY A 173 7.62 7.76 22.89
CA GLY A 173 7.67 6.77 21.84
C GLY A 173 9.03 6.09 21.71
N ILE A 174 9.24 5.33 20.64
CA ILE A 174 10.56 4.76 20.32
C ILE A 174 11.33 5.82 19.49
N SER A 175 11.95 6.79 20.19
CA SER A 175 12.67 7.89 19.54
C SER A 175 13.80 7.43 18.63
N LEU A 176 14.32 6.23 18.84
CA LEU A 176 15.43 5.66 18.08
C LEU A 176 15.09 5.41 16.60
N ILE A 177 13.84 4.99 16.30
CA ILE A 177 13.39 4.71 14.92
C ILE A 177 13.13 6.00 14.12
N HIS A 178 12.91 7.12 14.79
CA HIS A 178 12.72 8.45 14.17
C HIS A 178 13.95 9.34 14.31
N SER A 179 15.10 8.76 14.73
CA SER A 179 16.33 9.54 14.89
C SER A 179 16.99 9.80 13.54
N ASN A 180 17.64 10.96 13.41
CA ASN A 180 18.49 11.30 12.25
C ASN A 180 19.85 10.59 12.28
N GLY A 181 20.07 9.67 13.23
CA GLY A 181 21.29 8.89 13.36
C GLY A 181 21.31 7.67 12.43
N LEU A 182 22.47 6.99 12.40
CA LEU A 182 22.68 5.79 11.58
C LEU A 182 21.63 4.70 11.77
N PHE A 183 21.13 4.53 13.00
CA PHE A 183 20.09 3.55 13.29
C PHE A 183 18.75 3.92 12.65
N GLY A 184 18.29 5.18 12.77
CA GLY A 184 17.02 5.63 12.18
C GLY A 184 17.06 5.53 10.65
N ILE A 185 18.17 5.96 10.03
CA ILE A 185 18.36 5.85 8.58
C ILE A 185 18.35 4.36 8.15
N GLY A 186 19.04 3.50 8.88
CA GLY A 186 19.07 2.06 8.60
C GLY A 186 17.70 1.41 8.74
N PHE A 187 16.93 1.82 9.76
CA PHE A 187 15.55 1.36 9.95
C PHE A 187 14.64 1.82 8.81
N SER A 188 14.68 3.09 8.41
CA SER A 188 13.90 3.60 7.25
C SER A 188 14.26 2.86 5.96
N LEU A 189 15.53 2.64 5.67
CA LEU A 189 15.95 1.86 4.49
C LEU A 189 15.39 0.43 4.53
N PHE A 190 15.38 -0.20 5.69
CA PHE A 190 14.76 -1.52 5.87
C PHE A 190 13.25 -1.46 5.61
N VAL A 191 12.55 -0.45 6.13
CA VAL A 191 11.10 -0.28 5.90
C VAL A 191 10.79 -0.01 4.43
N VAL A 192 11.56 0.86 3.76
CA VAL A 192 11.46 1.10 2.30
C VAL A 192 11.65 -0.20 1.51
N ALA A 193 12.66 -1.01 1.86
CA ALA A 193 12.85 -2.31 1.23
C ALA A 193 11.64 -3.23 1.43
N MET A 194 11.09 -3.29 2.65
CA MET A 194 9.92 -4.11 2.96
C MET A 194 8.66 -3.63 2.23
N ALA A 195 8.41 -2.31 2.16
CA ALA A 195 7.31 -1.73 1.38
C ALA A 195 7.46 -2.06 -0.11
N SER A 196 8.69 -1.97 -0.64
CA SER A 196 9.02 -2.33 -2.02
C SER A 196 8.73 -3.81 -2.31
N LEU A 197 9.09 -4.71 -1.40
CA LEU A 197 8.80 -6.14 -1.56
C LEU A 197 7.29 -6.43 -1.47
N ASN A 198 6.52 -5.66 -0.71
CA ASN A 198 5.06 -5.76 -0.72
C ASN A 198 4.45 -5.39 -2.08
N LEU A 199 5.00 -4.41 -2.82
CA LEU A 199 4.54 -4.11 -4.18
C LEU A 199 4.64 -5.34 -5.11
N VAL A 200 5.70 -6.16 -4.96
CA VAL A 200 5.83 -7.40 -5.73
C VAL A 200 4.70 -8.38 -5.40
N LEU A 201 4.31 -8.46 -4.13
CA LEU A 201 3.16 -9.30 -3.71
C LEU A 201 1.83 -8.74 -4.21
N ASP A 202 1.69 -7.42 -4.30
CA ASP A 202 0.49 -6.77 -4.85
C ASP A 202 0.35 -7.08 -6.36
N PHE A 203 1.45 -7.05 -7.12
CA PHE A 203 1.46 -7.46 -8.53
C PHE A 203 1.07 -8.93 -8.70
N ASP A 204 1.69 -9.81 -7.91
CA ASP A 204 1.41 -11.26 -7.92
C ASP A 204 -0.06 -11.57 -7.58
N PHE A 205 -0.66 -10.83 -6.64
CA PHE A 205 -2.07 -10.97 -6.32
C PHE A 205 -2.98 -10.56 -7.47
N ILE A 206 -2.66 -9.45 -8.16
CA ILE A 206 -3.44 -8.94 -9.29
C ILE A 206 -3.35 -9.93 -10.47
N GLU A 207 -2.16 -10.46 -10.76
CA GLU A 207 -1.94 -11.44 -11.83
C GLU A 207 -2.66 -12.77 -11.53
N ASP A 208 -2.44 -13.35 -10.35
CA ASP A 208 -3.11 -14.58 -9.88
C ASP A 208 -4.64 -14.44 -9.89
N GLY A 209 -5.14 -13.24 -9.53
CA GLY A 209 -6.57 -12.91 -9.58
C GLY A 209 -7.14 -12.90 -11.00
N ALA A 210 -6.41 -12.32 -11.95
CA ALA A 210 -6.81 -12.29 -13.35
C ALA A 210 -6.75 -13.69 -13.97
N GLU A 211 -5.69 -14.47 -13.69
CA GLU A 211 -5.55 -15.86 -14.17
C GLU A 211 -6.66 -16.78 -13.64
N LYS A 212 -7.06 -16.62 -12.38
CA LYS A 212 -8.15 -17.39 -11.77
C LYS A 212 -9.54 -16.93 -12.17
N GLY A 213 -9.63 -15.85 -12.97
CA GLY A 213 -10.92 -15.28 -13.40
C GLY A 213 -11.75 -14.74 -12.25
N MET A 214 -11.12 -14.09 -11.27
CA MET A 214 -11.85 -13.41 -10.18
C MET A 214 -12.88 -12.42 -10.72
N PRO A 215 -13.92 -12.08 -9.93
CA PRO A 215 -14.92 -11.11 -10.35
C PRO A 215 -14.31 -9.73 -10.65
N LYS A 216 -14.88 -9.01 -11.62
CA LYS A 216 -14.38 -7.71 -12.12
C LYS A 216 -14.24 -6.63 -11.04
N TYR A 217 -15.03 -6.64 -9.98
CA TYR A 217 -14.87 -5.71 -8.88
C TYR A 217 -13.53 -5.83 -8.15
N MET A 218 -12.85 -6.98 -8.29
CA MET A 218 -11.51 -7.20 -7.73
C MET A 218 -10.43 -6.32 -8.37
N GLU A 219 -10.67 -5.77 -9.56
CA GLU A 219 -9.80 -4.75 -10.16
C GLU A 219 -9.69 -3.51 -9.25
N TRP A 220 -10.81 -3.04 -8.67
CA TRP A 220 -10.81 -1.94 -7.71
C TRP A 220 -10.14 -2.30 -6.39
N TYR A 221 -10.33 -3.54 -5.95
CA TYR A 221 -9.75 -4.00 -4.69
C TYR A 221 -8.23 -4.19 -4.80
N GLY A 222 -7.75 -4.77 -5.90
CA GLY A 222 -6.32 -4.87 -6.21
C GLY A 222 -5.65 -3.50 -6.38
N ALA A 223 -6.31 -2.59 -7.11
CA ALA A 223 -5.84 -1.21 -7.24
C ALA A 223 -5.78 -0.48 -5.89
N PHE A 224 -6.77 -0.66 -5.02
CA PHE A 224 -6.77 -0.12 -3.66
C PHE A 224 -5.59 -0.64 -2.83
N ALA A 225 -5.33 -1.95 -2.87
CA ALA A 225 -4.24 -2.54 -2.14
C ALA A 225 -2.88 -1.98 -2.59
N LEU A 226 -2.67 -1.89 -3.90
CA LEU A 226 -1.47 -1.29 -4.49
C LEU A 226 -1.31 0.19 -4.08
N MET A 227 -2.41 0.95 -4.00
CA MET A 227 -2.38 2.34 -3.50
C MET A 227 -1.97 2.41 -2.02
N VAL A 228 -2.42 1.50 -1.16
CA VAL A 228 -2.02 1.45 0.25
C VAL A 228 -0.50 1.28 0.36
N THR A 229 0.07 0.35 -0.39
CA THR A 229 1.52 0.09 -0.40
C THR A 229 2.31 1.25 -1.00
N LEU A 230 1.83 1.88 -2.07
CA LEU A 230 2.48 3.05 -2.68
C LEU A 230 2.48 4.27 -1.73
N ILE A 231 1.38 4.51 -1.03
CA ILE A 231 1.30 5.58 -0.03
C ILE A 231 2.27 5.32 1.11
N TRP A 232 2.36 4.08 1.59
CA TRP A 232 3.34 3.70 2.61
C TRP A 232 4.76 3.92 2.12
N LEU A 233 5.11 3.45 0.92
CA LEU A 233 6.44 3.65 0.32
C LEU A 233 6.79 5.14 0.16
N TYR A 234 5.82 5.97 -0.23
CA TYR A 234 6.01 7.41 -0.38
C TYR A 234 6.30 8.10 0.96
N MET A 235 5.65 7.66 2.03
CA MET A 235 5.79 8.25 3.36
C MET A 235 7.13 7.93 4.04
N GLU A 236 7.75 6.80 3.70
CA GLU A 236 9.06 6.40 4.20
C GLU A 236 10.20 7.03 3.43
#